data_1f03f74feac53809dc9bf8c92e5571e1
#
_entry.id   1f03f74feac53809dc9bf8c92e5571e1
#
_cell.length_a   1.000
_cell.length_b   1.000
_cell.length_c   1.000
_cell.angle_alpha   90.00
_cell.angle_beta   90.00
_cell.angle_gamma   90.00
#
_symmetry.space_group_name_H-M   'P 1'
#
loop_
_entity.id
_entity.type
_entity.pdbx_description
1 polymer ?
#
loop_
_entity_poly.entity_id
_entity_poly.type
_entity_poly.pdbx_seq_one_letter_code
_entity_poly.pdbx_strand_id
1 'polypeptide(L)'
;MGYVRFHKDLIVYQKSFNAAMEIYYLSRKFPKEETYSLTDQIRRSSRSVCANLTEAWRKRRYEKLFVNKLTDSDGEAGETQNWLDFAFACEYIDEQTYAKLYKEYDEILAILVSMVNDSKKWTFNPKL
;
A
#
# COMPACT_ATOMS: atom_id res chain seq x y z
N MET A 1 -2.10 15.85 -17.99
CA MET A 1 -1.82 14.41 -18.01
C MET A 1 -0.35 14.14 -17.73
N GLY A 2 -0.08 13.45 -16.68
CA GLY A 2 1.28 13.19 -16.27
C GLY A 2 1.94 12.06 -17.04
N TYR A 3 3.20 12.24 -17.34
CA TYR A 3 4.03 11.19 -17.89
C TYR A 3 4.71 10.48 -16.71
N VAL A 4 4.51 9.17 -16.58
CA VAL A 4 5.04 8.41 -15.45
C VAL A 4 6.49 8.04 -15.72
N ARG A 5 7.41 8.65 -14.98
CA ARG A 5 8.85 8.35 -15.07
C ARG A 5 9.37 7.62 -13.85
N PHE A 6 8.87 8.01 -12.67
CA PHE A 6 9.32 7.48 -11.39
C PHE A 6 8.15 6.86 -10.65
N HIS A 7 8.44 5.96 -9.73
CA HIS A 7 7.38 5.37 -8.90
C HIS A 7 6.56 6.46 -8.18
N LYS A 8 7.18 7.59 -7.82
CA LYS A 8 6.50 8.69 -7.16
C LYS A 8 5.41 9.34 -8.01
N ASP A 9 5.47 9.17 -9.31
CA ASP A 9 4.46 9.72 -10.23
C ASP A 9 3.20 8.85 -10.28
N LEU A 10 3.28 7.61 -9.79
CA LEU A 10 2.13 6.72 -9.78
C LEU A 10 1.10 7.19 -8.76
N ILE A 11 -0.15 7.31 -9.20
CA ILE A 11 -1.23 7.70 -8.29
C ILE A 11 -1.34 6.72 -7.14
N VAL A 12 -1.20 5.41 -7.42
CA VAL A 12 -1.30 4.40 -6.37
C VAL A 12 -0.17 4.55 -5.34
N TYR A 13 1.02 4.96 -5.76
CA TYR A 13 2.10 5.21 -4.81
C TYR A 13 1.77 6.42 -3.93
N GLN A 14 1.29 7.50 -4.53
CA GLN A 14 0.94 8.72 -3.78
C GLN A 14 -0.16 8.43 -2.76
N LYS A 15 -1.18 7.68 -3.15
CA LYS A 15 -2.24 7.27 -2.22
C LYS A 15 -1.69 6.41 -1.10
N SER A 16 -0.84 5.44 -1.43
CA SER A 16 -0.26 4.53 -0.45
C SER A 16 0.66 5.25 0.53
N PHE A 17 1.46 6.18 0.03
CA PHE A 17 2.34 6.97 0.86
C PHE A 17 1.55 7.83 1.84
N ASN A 18 0.53 8.54 1.34
CA ASN A 18 -0.30 9.41 2.17
C ASN A 18 -1.06 8.61 3.23
N ALA A 19 -1.59 7.44 2.86
CA ALA A 19 -2.27 6.57 3.82
C ALA A 19 -1.32 6.06 4.90
N ALA A 20 -0.10 5.67 4.51
CA ALA A 20 0.92 5.22 5.46
C ALA A 20 1.31 6.33 6.42
N MET A 21 1.43 7.58 5.93
CA MET A 21 1.75 8.70 6.80
C MET A 21 0.61 9.02 7.76
N GLU A 22 -0.63 8.93 7.29
CA GLU A 22 -1.78 9.11 8.18
C GLU A 22 -1.78 8.05 9.28
N ILE A 23 -1.50 6.81 8.92
CA ILE A 23 -1.38 5.70 9.88
C ILE A 23 -0.24 5.97 10.87
N TYR A 24 0.89 6.48 10.40
CA TYR A 24 2.00 6.81 11.28
C TYR A 24 1.54 7.78 12.37
N TYR A 25 0.87 8.88 11.98
CA TYR A 25 0.45 9.88 12.94
C TYR A 25 -0.62 9.37 13.90
N LEU A 26 -1.62 8.67 13.41
CA LEU A 26 -2.66 8.15 14.31
C LEU A 26 -2.12 7.05 15.22
N SER A 27 -1.18 6.23 14.75
CA SER A 27 -0.63 5.14 15.55
C SER A 27 0.27 5.63 16.69
N ARG A 28 0.70 6.88 16.63
CA ARG A 28 1.44 7.50 17.76
C ARG A 28 0.58 7.58 19.02
N LYS A 29 -0.75 7.54 18.87
CA LYS A 29 -1.68 7.59 19.98
C LYS A 29 -2.08 6.21 20.49
N PHE A 30 -1.58 5.14 19.86
CA PHE A 30 -1.85 3.78 20.31
C PHE A 30 -1.20 3.56 21.69
N PRO A 31 -1.78 2.68 22.53
CA PRO A 31 -1.18 2.38 23.83
C PRO A 31 0.25 1.84 23.69
N LYS A 32 1.08 2.13 24.68
CA LYS A 32 2.48 1.66 24.68
C LYS A 32 2.57 0.15 24.61
N GLU A 33 1.60 -0.56 25.17
CA GLU A 33 1.57 -2.02 25.16
C GLU A 33 1.49 -2.58 23.73
N GLU A 34 1.09 -1.75 22.74
CA GLU A 34 1.01 -2.15 21.35
C GLU A 34 2.27 -1.83 20.53
N THR A 35 3.28 -1.23 21.16
CA THR A 35 4.48 -0.75 20.45
C THR A 35 5.10 -1.83 19.59
N TYR A 36 5.24 -3.05 20.10
CA TYR A 36 5.87 -4.16 19.39
C TYR A 36 4.86 -5.15 18.84
N SER A 37 3.60 -4.79 18.79
CA SER A 37 2.55 -5.63 18.22
C SER A 37 1.78 -4.84 17.18
N LEU A 38 0.58 -4.33 17.47
CA LEU A 38 -0.25 -3.66 16.49
C LEU A 38 0.43 -2.43 15.88
N THR A 39 1.06 -1.60 16.68
CA THR A 39 1.72 -0.38 16.19
C THR A 39 2.81 -0.74 15.18
N ASP A 40 3.66 -1.71 15.53
CA ASP A 40 4.73 -2.15 14.64
C ASP A 40 4.17 -2.74 13.35
N GLN A 41 3.18 -3.62 13.47
CA GLN A 41 2.63 -4.33 12.31
C GLN A 41 1.95 -3.39 11.32
N ILE A 42 1.14 -2.44 11.80
CA ILE A 42 0.42 -1.55 10.91
C ILE A 42 1.38 -0.58 10.19
N ARG A 43 2.44 -0.16 10.88
CA ARG A 43 3.46 0.68 10.26
C ARG A 43 4.24 -0.09 9.22
N ARG A 44 4.62 -1.32 9.52
CA ARG A 44 5.37 -2.16 8.59
C ARG A 44 4.56 -2.47 7.35
N SER A 45 3.33 -2.94 7.50
CA SER A 45 2.51 -3.32 6.35
C SER A 45 2.20 -2.11 5.46
N SER A 46 1.83 -0.97 6.05
CA SER A 46 1.51 0.22 5.27
C SER A 46 2.73 0.74 4.49
N ARG A 47 3.91 0.71 5.09
CA ARG A 47 5.14 1.11 4.41
C ARG A 47 5.55 0.10 3.35
N SER A 48 5.27 -1.18 3.58
CA SER A 48 5.61 -2.23 2.62
C SER A 48 4.80 -2.15 1.33
N VAL A 49 3.58 -1.61 1.38
CA VAL A 49 2.84 -1.30 0.16
C VAL A 49 3.68 -0.40 -0.75
N CYS A 50 4.22 0.66 -0.17
CA CYS A 50 5.05 1.63 -0.91
C CYS A 50 6.36 1.00 -1.37
N ALA A 51 7.03 0.24 -0.50
CA ALA A 51 8.30 -0.37 -0.82
C ALA A 51 8.17 -1.36 -1.99
N ASN A 52 7.13 -2.18 -1.97
CA ASN A 52 6.90 -3.14 -3.05
C ASN A 52 6.52 -2.44 -4.36
N LEU A 53 5.79 -1.33 -4.29
CA LEU A 53 5.51 -0.51 -5.48
C LEU A 53 6.78 0.06 -6.09
N THR A 54 7.68 0.55 -5.25
CA THR A 54 8.97 1.07 -5.69
C THR A 54 9.77 -0.03 -6.40
N GLU A 55 9.82 -1.22 -5.81
CA GLU A 55 10.53 -2.34 -6.41
C GLU A 55 9.87 -2.81 -7.69
N ALA A 56 8.53 -2.86 -7.73
CA ALA A 56 7.81 -3.22 -8.94
C ALA A 56 8.19 -2.29 -10.09
N TRP A 57 8.21 -0.99 -9.80
CA TRP A 57 8.54 0.00 -10.82
C TRP A 57 9.96 -0.20 -11.36
N ARG A 58 10.92 -0.50 -10.49
CA ARG A 58 12.30 -0.76 -10.87
C ARG A 58 12.46 -2.07 -11.66
N LYS A 59 11.55 -3.03 -11.47
CA LYS A 59 11.60 -4.36 -12.09
C LYS A 59 10.71 -4.51 -13.29
N ARG A 60 10.13 -3.43 -13.80
CA ARG A 60 9.16 -3.54 -14.90
C ARG A 60 9.77 -3.91 -16.25
N ARG A 61 11.10 -4.06 -16.33
CA ARG A 61 11.73 -4.68 -17.49
C ARG A 61 11.28 -6.13 -17.66
N TYR A 62 10.97 -6.81 -16.56
CA TYR A 62 10.54 -8.19 -16.54
C TYR A 62 9.12 -8.28 -16.00
N GLU A 63 8.19 -8.62 -16.88
CA GLU A 63 6.77 -8.60 -16.53
C GLU A 63 6.45 -9.45 -15.31
N LYS A 64 7.03 -10.67 -15.21
CA LYS A 64 6.78 -11.55 -14.07
C LYS A 64 7.23 -10.93 -12.75
N LEU A 65 8.38 -10.29 -12.75
CA LEU A 65 8.91 -9.66 -11.54
C LEU A 65 8.05 -8.45 -11.15
N PHE A 66 7.61 -7.68 -12.13
CA PHE A 66 6.73 -6.55 -11.93
C PHE A 66 5.42 -7.00 -11.28
N VAL A 67 4.78 -8.02 -11.87
CA VAL A 67 3.51 -8.56 -11.37
C VAL A 67 3.68 -9.14 -9.96
N ASN A 68 4.79 -9.88 -9.72
CA ASN A 68 5.04 -10.45 -8.40
C ASN A 68 5.14 -9.36 -7.33
N LYS A 69 5.83 -8.27 -7.63
CA LYS A 69 5.97 -7.17 -6.66
C LYS A 69 4.67 -6.40 -6.46
N LEU A 70 3.88 -6.24 -7.50
CA LEU A 70 2.53 -5.67 -7.35
C LEU A 70 1.66 -6.57 -6.48
N THR A 71 1.78 -7.89 -6.65
CA THR A 71 1.04 -8.86 -5.84
C THR A 71 1.47 -8.80 -4.38
N ASP A 72 2.78 -8.63 -4.12
CA ASP A 72 3.29 -8.44 -2.76
C ASP A 72 2.71 -7.16 -2.14
N SER A 73 2.67 -6.08 -2.91
CA SER A 73 2.07 -4.82 -2.46
C SER A 73 0.59 -4.99 -2.13
N ASP A 74 -0.14 -5.72 -2.98
CA ASP A 74 -1.56 -6.05 -2.76
C ASP A 74 -1.74 -6.77 -1.42
N GLY A 75 -0.93 -7.78 -1.17
CA GLY A 75 -0.97 -8.53 0.09
C GLY A 75 -0.74 -7.63 1.30
N GLU A 76 0.22 -6.71 1.20
CA GLU A 76 0.52 -5.78 2.30
C GLU A 76 -0.62 -4.78 2.52
N ALA A 77 -1.28 -4.35 1.46
CA ALA A 77 -2.45 -3.47 1.59
C ALA A 77 -3.59 -4.18 2.31
N GLY A 78 -3.84 -5.45 1.96
CA GLY A 78 -4.84 -6.26 2.65
C GLY A 78 -4.48 -6.48 4.11
N GLU A 79 -3.20 -6.72 4.40
CA GLU A 79 -2.74 -6.87 5.78
C GLU A 79 -2.96 -5.57 6.57
N THR A 80 -2.73 -4.42 5.94
CA THR A 80 -2.97 -3.13 6.59
C THR A 80 -4.45 -2.98 6.97
N GLN A 81 -5.36 -3.40 6.09
CA GLN A 81 -6.79 -3.40 6.42
C GLN A 81 -7.09 -4.30 7.61
N ASN A 82 -6.42 -5.44 7.68
CA ASN A 82 -6.56 -6.34 8.83
C ASN A 82 -6.16 -5.63 10.13
N TRP A 83 -5.04 -4.91 10.13
CA TRP A 83 -4.60 -4.18 11.32
C TRP A 83 -5.53 -3.00 11.65
N LEU A 84 -6.13 -2.38 10.64
CA LEU A 84 -7.16 -1.35 10.87
C LEU A 84 -8.38 -1.96 11.59
N ASP A 85 -8.77 -3.19 11.22
CA ASP A 85 -9.86 -3.89 11.90
C ASP A 85 -9.54 -4.07 13.38
N PHE A 86 -8.32 -4.46 13.72
CA PHE A 86 -7.92 -4.62 15.11
C PHE A 86 -7.89 -3.28 15.84
N ALA A 87 -7.37 -2.24 15.19
CA ALA A 87 -7.32 -0.92 15.82
C ALA A 87 -8.73 -0.40 16.14
N PHE A 88 -9.68 -0.65 15.24
CA PHE A 88 -11.06 -0.25 15.46
C PHE A 88 -11.74 -1.10 16.54
N ALA A 89 -11.56 -2.42 16.49
CA ALA A 89 -12.14 -3.33 17.47
C ALA A 89 -11.62 -3.03 18.88
N CYS A 90 -10.35 -2.62 18.99
CA CYS A 90 -9.75 -2.25 20.28
C CYS A 90 -10.08 -0.81 20.68
N GLU A 91 -10.86 -0.10 19.88
CA GLU A 91 -11.28 1.28 20.13
C GLU A 91 -10.11 2.27 20.16
N TYR A 92 -9.04 1.98 19.43
CA TYR A 92 -7.90 2.90 19.32
C TYR A 92 -8.14 3.99 18.27
N ILE A 93 -9.05 3.76 17.32
CA ILE A 93 -9.46 4.73 16.31
C ILE A 93 -10.99 4.78 16.28
N ASP A 94 -11.53 5.93 15.88
CA ASP A 94 -12.98 6.07 15.77
C ASP A 94 -13.49 5.49 14.44
N GLU A 95 -14.82 5.37 14.34
CA GLU A 95 -15.48 4.79 13.18
C GLU A 95 -15.19 5.58 11.92
N GLN A 96 -15.18 6.90 12.03
CA GLN A 96 -14.95 7.77 10.86
C GLN A 96 -13.55 7.60 10.30
N THR A 97 -12.55 7.57 11.17
CA THR A 97 -11.16 7.35 10.77
C THR A 97 -10.98 5.96 10.17
N TYR A 98 -11.57 4.95 10.80
CA TYR A 98 -11.54 3.58 10.31
C TYR A 98 -12.13 3.49 8.90
N ALA A 99 -13.34 4.01 8.72
CA ALA A 99 -14.03 3.93 7.44
C ALA A 99 -13.26 4.64 6.33
N LYS A 100 -12.69 5.81 6.64
CA LYS A 100 -11.93 6.59 5.68
C LYS A 100 -10.69 5.85 5.21
N LEU A 101 -9.89 5.34 6.15
CA LEU A 101 -8.66 4.63 5.83
C LEU A 101 -8.93 3.29 5.14
N TYR A 102 -9.94 2.57 5.60
CA TYR A 102 -10.30 1.30 4.99
C TYR A 102 -10.66 1.50 3.51
N LYS A 103 -11.44 2.54 3.22
CA LYS A 103 -11.82 2.89 1.86
C LYS A 103 -10.60 3.28 1.01
N GLU A 104 -9.64 4.02 1.60
CA GLU A 104 -8.40 4.36 0.90
C GLU A 104 -7.67 3.09 0.45
N TYR A 105 -7.58 2.08 1.31
CA TYR A 105 -6.92 0.83 0.95
C TYR A 105 -7.74 0.01 -0.04
N ASP A 106 -9.06 0.09 -0.01
CA ASP A 106 -9.88 -0.52 -1.07
C ASP A 106 -9.54 0.07 -2.44
N GLU A 107 -9.35 1.40 -2.50
CA GLU A 107 -8.97 2.07 -3.74
C GLU A 107 -7.57 1.69 -4.18
N ILE A 108 -6.62 1.61 -3.25
CA ILE A 108 -5.26 1.17 -3.52
C ILE A 108 -5.28 -0.25 -4.11
N LEU A 109 -6.03 -1.15 -3.48
CA LEU A 109 -6.16 -2.53 -3.95
C LEU A 109 -6.76 -2.59 -5.36
N ALA A 110 -7.78 -1.79 -5.64
CA ALA A 110 -8.41 -1.76 -6.95
C ALA A 110 -7.40 -1.32 -8.04
N ILE A 111 -6.57 -0.31 -7.72
CA ILE A 111 -5.56 0.15 -8.68
C ILE A 111 -4.50 -0.92 -8.89
N LEU A 112 -4.04 -1.59 -7.82
CA LEU A 112 -3.03 -2.65 -7.92
C LEU A 112 -3.53 -3.80 -8.80
N VAL A 113 -4.79 -4.22 -8.60
CA VAL A 113 -5.40 -5.27 -9.43
C VAL A 113 -5.45 -4.84 -10.89
N SER A 114 -5.85 -3.59 -11.14
CA SER A 114 -5.89 -3.03 -12.49
C SER A 114 -4.51 -3.05 -13.14
N MET A 115 -3.46 -2.69 -12.39
CA MET A 115 -2.09 -2.67 -12.92
C MET A 115 -1.60 -4.09 -13.24
N VAL A 116 -1.96 -5.08 -12.43
CA VAL A 116 -1.63 -6.47 -12.71
C VAL A 116 -2.33 -6.93 -13.99
N ASN A 117 -3.62 -6.63 -14.12
CA ASN A 117 -4.38 -7.02 -15.30
C ASN A 117 -3.87 -6.35 -16.58
N ASP A 118 -3.34 -5.13 -16.46
CA ASP A 118 -2.79 -4.36 -17.59
C ASP A 118 -1.27 -4.36 -17.57
N SER A 119 -0.64 -5.37 -17.01
CA SER A 119 0.81 -5.39 -16.77
C SER A 119 1.63 -5.08 -18.01
N LYS A 120 1.18 -5.50 -19.16
CA LYS A 120 1.92 -5.25 -20.42
C LYS A 120 2.00 -3.77 -20.79
N LYS A 121 1.03 -2.97 -20.34
CA LYS A 121 1.07 -1.52 -20.58
C LYS A 121 2.12 -0.82 -19.73
N TRP A 122 2.52 -1.44 -18.63
CA TRP A 122 3.43 -0.85 -17.66
C TRP A 122 4.86 -1.35 -17.80
N THR A 123 5.10 -2.39 -18.61
CA THR A 123 6.40 -3.05 -18.69
C THR A 123 7.08 -2.77 -20.03
N PHE A 124 8.41 -2.93 -20.04
CA PHE A 124 9.19 -2.78 -21.25
C PHE A 124 9.03 -4.00 -22.13
N ASN A 125 9.13 -3.79 -23.45
CA ASN A 125 9.19 -4.89 -24.40
C ASN A 125 10.63 -5.41 -24.45
N PRO A 126 10.89 -6.62 -23.92
CA PRO A 126 12.26 -7.15 -23.88
C PRO A 126 12.87 -7.49 -25.23
N LYS A 127 12.08 -7.46 -26.30
CA LYS A 127 12.59 -7.72 -27.64
C LYS A 127 13.36 -6.55 -28.23
N LEU A 128 13.21 -5.42 -27.64
CA LEU A 128 13.97 -4.25 -28.05
C LEU A 128 15.37 -4.32 -27.51
#